data_470f16d52b93b5abb1a2948439aa659c
#
_entry.id   470f16d52b93b5abb1a2948439aa659c
#
_cell.length_a   1.000
_cell.length_b   1.000
_cell.length_c   1.000
_cell.angle_alpha   90.00
_cell.angle_beta   90.00
_cell.angle_gamma   90.00
#
_symmetry.space_group_name_H-M   'P 1'
#
loop_
_entity.id
_entity.type
_entity.pdbx_description
1 polymer ?
#
loop_
_entity_poly.entity_id
_entity_poly.type
_entity_poly.pdbx_seq_one_letter_code
_entity_poly.pdbx_strand_id
1 'polypeptide(L)'
;MTPLIPPELLQKSDKILFIAHLALGDFTYLQNGFRAFAKAYPHVQIHLWIDEVRRTSDATQWEGLRNYSLYDWVEQSGLFAKVYRKTYSPALYQESLREAREEHYPIVVSLAHVRPQQYADLARDISPKGLVIGTRKPFSPLRPWHYLAYRKIDGVLVSYAGEDAGEHHISSVYADWFHQLTGLDIPVADRYPFVHIPESALQQAQEQLAAWGFTPRQGPLVLLNPFAKSHKRSWPLERIAELIARMQTMPKWANACFLINAMPQEVAKVNAMVQAHKLPRTQAFSAVDNFFQLPAMLAQCDLIISVETSIMHLANAVHVPVVALMRKKNPEWAPFDSANSTIITVARRSEWVKAISIDQVLKAIA
;
A
#
# COMPACT_ATOMS: atom_id res chain seq x y z
N MET A 1 3.06 -28.09 7.73
CA MET A 1 1.85 -27.64 8.45
C MET A 1 0.65 -28.07 7.63
N THR A 2 -0.43 -28.58 8.24
CA THR A 2 -1.65 -28.88 7.48
C THR A 2 -2.33 -27.57 7.06
N PRO A 3 -2.71 -27.40 5.79
CA PRO A 3 -3.40 -26.20 5.34
C PRO A 3 -4.69 -25.93 6.11
N LEU A 4 -4.99 -24.65 6.33
CA LEU A 4 -6.23 -24.24 7.03
C LEU A 4 -7.49 -24.47 6.18
N ILE A 5 -7.34 -24.40 4.85
CA ILE A 5 -8.40 -24.77 3.92
C ILE A 5 -8.17 -26.22 3.50
N PRO A 6 -9.09 -27.15 3.82
CA PRO A 6 -8.97 -28.54 3.36
C PRO A 6 -8.89 -28.60 1.83
N PRO A 7 -7.92 -29.32 1.24
CA PRO A 7 -7.74 -29.39 -0.21
C PRO A 7 -9.02 -29.83 -0.95
N GLU A 8 -9.76 -30.77 -0.39
CA GLU A 8 -11.02 -31.27 -0.99
C GLU A 8 -12.13 -30.21 -1.00
N LEU A 9 -12.17 -29.32 0.01
CA LEU A 9 -13.10 -28.20 0.03
C LEU A 9 -12.71 -27.17 -1.04
N LEU A 10 -11.43 -26.83 -1.13
CA LEU A 10 -10.93 -25.87 -2.13
C LEU A 10 -11.15 -26.38 -3.56
N GLN A 11 -10.92 -27.69 -3.80
CA GLN A 11 -11.13 -28.31 -5.09
C GLN A 11 -12.61 -28.31 -5.54
N LYS A 12 -13.55 -28.35 -4.59
CA LYS A 12 -15.01 -28.33 -4.86
C LYS A 12 -15.58 -26.91 -4.89
N SER A 13 -14.82 -25.92 -4.46
CA SER A 13 -15.28 -24.54 -4.37
C SER A 13 -15.11 -23.84 -5.72
N ASP A 14 -16.13 -23.11 -6.14
CA ASP A 14 -16.11 -22.26 -7.34
C ASP A 14 -15.67 -20.83 -7.02
N LYS A 15 -15.74 -20.42 -5.73
CA LYS A 15 -15.40 -19.08 -5.28
C LYS A 15 -14.92 -19.04 -3.82
N ILE A 16 -14.15 -18.02 -3.51
CA ILE A 16 -13.66 -17.68 -2.18
C ILE A 16 -13.79 -16.18 -1.94
N LEU A 17 -14.18 -15.78 -0.73
CA LEU A 17 -14.18 -14.37 -0.34
C LEU A 17 -12.99 -14.06 0.57
N PHE A 18 -12.18 -13.10 0.17
CA PHE A 18 -11.20 -12.47 1.04
C PHE A 18 -11.73 -11.14 1.58
N ILE A 19 -11.62 -10.94 2.88
CA ILE A 19 -11.93 -9.67 3.56
C ILE A 19 -10.62 -9.04 3.96
N ALA A 20 -10.33 -7.83 3.49
CA ALA A 20 -9.08 -7.17 3.77
C ALA A 20 -9.28 -5.68 4.07
N HIS A 21 -8.59 -5.20 5.10
CA HIS A 21 -8.41 -3.78 5.35
C HIS A 21 -7.14 -3.35 4.59
N LEU A 22 -7.34 -2.80 3.39
CA LEU A 22 -6.23 -2.52 2.47
C LEU A 22 -5.92 -1.02 2.39
N ALA A 23 -4.65 -0.69 2.58
CA ALA A 23 -4.06 0.52 2.04
C ALA A 23 -3.24 0.20 0.78
N LEU A 24 -2.81 1.22 0.04
CA LEU A 24 -1.96 1.04 -1.15
C LEU A 24 -0.70 0.23 -0.84
N GLY A 25 -0.05 0.51 0.31
CA GLY A 25 1.15 -0.22 0.73
C GLY A 25 0.88 -1.71 1.00
N ASP A 26 -0.27 -2.04 1.63
CA ASP A 26 -0.64 -3.44 1.87
C ASP A 26 -0.86 -4.17 0.53
N PHE A 27 -1.59 -3.56 -0.39
CA PHE A 27 -1.90 -4.17 -1.67
C PHE A 27 -0.65 -4.37 -2.54
N THR A 28 0.34 -3.48 -2.43
CA THR A 28 1.62 -3.58 -3.15
C THR A 28 2.27 -4.97 -2.98
N TYR A 29 2.14 -5.58 -1.82
CA TYR A 29 2.72 -6.90 -1.54
C TYR A 29 1.70 -8.02 -1.51
N LEU A 30 0.48 -7.76 -1.02
CA LEU A 30 -0.56 -8.79 -0.88
C LEU A 30 -1.07 -9.30 -2.23
N GLN A 31 -1.04 -8.47 -3.28
CA GLN A 31 -1.42 -8.87 -4.63
C GLN A 31 -0.61 -10.06 -5.16
N ASN A 32 0.64 -10.24 -4.72
CA ASN A 32 1.47 -11.38 -5.09
C ASN A 32 0.86 -12.70 -4.59
N GLY A 33 0.31 -12.68 -3.38
CA GLY A 33 -0.41 -13.82 -2.82
C GLY A 33 -1.67 -14.15 -3.62
N PHE A 34 -2.46 -13.15 -3.96
CA PHE A 34 -3.66 -13.34 -4.79
C PHE A 34 -3.31 -13.85 -6.19
N ARG A 35 -2.26 -13.30 -6.81
CA ARG A 35 -1.78 -13.76 -8.12
C ARG A 35 -1.33 -15.22 -8.08
N ALA A 36 -0.55 -15.60 -7.06
CA ALA A 36 -0.10 -16.97 -6.89
C ALA A 36 -1.28 -17.90 -6.62
N PHE A 37 -2.26 -17.50 -5.82
CA PHE A 37 -3.47 -18.25 -5.56
C PHE A 37 -4.30 -18.44 -6.85
N ALA A 38 -4.56 -17.39 -7.60
CA ALA A 38 -5.31 -17.46 -8.87
C ALA A 38 -4.64 -18.40 -9.89
N LYS A 39 -3.30 -18.39 -9.93
CA LYS A 39 -2.52 -19.28 -10.80
C LYS A 39 -2.63 -20.76 -10.37
N ALA A 40 -2.60 -21.02 -9.06
CA ALA A 40 -2.66 -22.37 -8.51
C ALA A 40 -4.08 -22.95 -8.55
N TYR A 41 -5.10 -22.12 -8.43
CA TYR A 41 -6.52 -22.52 -8.37
C TYR A 41 -7.38 -21.74 -9.37
N PRO A 42 -7.15 -21.93 -10.70
CA PRO A 42 -7.82 -21.13 -11.75
C PRO A 42 -9.32 -21.37 -11.85
N HIS A 43 -9.84 -22.42 -11.23
CA HIS A 43 -11.27 -22.72 -11.15
C HIS A 43 -11.97 -21.98 -10.01
N VAL A 44 -11.23 -21.33 -9.10
CA VAL A 44 -11.78 -20.62 -7.94
C VAL A 44 -11.80 -19.14 -8.23
N GLN A 45 -12.96 -18.54 -8.32
CA GLN A 45 -13.13 -17.11 -8.41
C GLN A 45 -12.75 -16.42 -7.09
N ILE A 46 -11.86 -15.45 -7.16
CA ILE A 46 -11.51 -14.64 -5.99
C ILE A 46 -12.45 -13.45 -5.92
N HIS A 47 -13.20 -13.35 -4.83
CA HIS A 47 -13.97 -12.16 -4.48
C HIS A 47 -13.26 -11.41 -3.36
N LEU A 48 -13.33 -10.08 -3.37
CA LEU A 48 -12.64 -9.23 -2.40
C LEU A 48 -13.62 -8.26 -1.73
N TRP A 49 -13.63 -8.27 -0.41
CA TRP A 49 -14.29 -7.25 0.41
C TRP A 49 -13.24 -6.28 0.94
N ILE A 50 -13.31 -5.04 0.48
CA ILE A 50 -12.44 -3.98 0.98
C ILE A 50 -13.22 -3.19 2.03
N ASP A 51 -12.84 -3.32 3.30
CA ASP A 51 -13.44 -2.54 4.37
C ASP A 51 -12.44 -1.51 4.88
N GLU A 52 -12.59 -0.29 4.42
CA GLU A 52 -11.93 0.84 5.04
C GLU A 52 -12.70 1.22 6.29
N VAL A 53 -11.98 1.38 7.41
CA VAL A 53 -12.54 1.82 8.70
C VAL A 53 -13.07 3.27 8.65
N ARG A 54 -13.39 3.77 7.47
CA ARG A 54 -13.84 5.13 7.19
C ARG A 54 -15.34 5.23 6.94
N ARG A 55 -16.08 4.22 7.31
CA ARG A 55 -17.54 4.25 7.18
C ARG A 55 -18.12 5.40 7.98
N THR A 56 -18.90 6.25 7.32
CA THR A 56 -19.49 7.44 7.91
C THR A 56 -20.92 7.67 7.43
N SER A 57 -21.76 8.24 8.28
CA SER A 57 -23.09 8.76 7.91
C SER A 57 -23.01 10.17 7.32
N ASP A 58 -21.86 10.81 7.37
CA ASP A 58 -21.64 12.13 6.79
C ASP A 58 -21.48 12.03 5.26
N ALA A 59 -22.51 12.40 4.54
CA ALA A 59 -22.56 12.33 3.09
C ALA A 59 -21.52 13.22 2.38
N THR A 60 -21.04 14.26 3.03
CA THR A 60 -20.00 15.16 2.45
C THR A 60 -18.68 14.47 2.23
N GLN A 61 -18.42 13.37 2.96
CA GLN A 61 -17.19 12.59 2.84
C GLN A 61 -17.29 11.46 1.79
N TRP A 62 -18.50 11.11 1.33
CA TRP A 62 -18.70 9.90 0.50
C TRP A 62 -18.03 9.98 -0.87
N GLU A 63 -17.95 11.17 -1.46
CA GLU A 63 -17.30 11.34 -2.76
C GLU A 63 -15.81 10.95 -2.69
N GLY A 64 -15.10 11.47 -1.70
CA GLY A 64 -13.69 11.12 -1.49
C GLY A 64 -13.46 9.65 -1.12
N LEU A 65 -14.42 9.03 -0.40
CA LEU A 65 -14.34 7.61 -0.04
C LEU A 65 -14.66 6.70 -1.23
N ARG A 66 -15.60 7.11 -2.09
CA ARG A 66 -15.94 6.39 -3.32
C ARG A 66 -14.78 6.37 -4.32
N ASN A 67 -14.02 7.47 -4.39
CA ASN A 67 -12.92 7.67 -5.33
C ASN A 67 -11.55 7.30 -4.71
N TYR A 68 -11.52 6.32 -3.80
CA TYR A 68 -10.28 5.87 -3.21
C TYR A 68 -9.38 5.18 -4.24
N SER A 69 -8.20 5.73 -4.46
CA SER A 69 -7.27 5.33 -5.53
C SER A 69 -6.90 3.84 -5.55
N LEU A 70 -7.01 3.13 -4.42
CA LEU A 70 -6.81 1.68 -4.39
C LEU A 70 -7.79 0.92 -5.30
N TYR A 71 -9.03 1.43 -5.44
CA TYR A 71 -10.06 0.73 -6.22
C TYR A 71 -9.68 0.61 -7.70
N ASP A 72 -9.08 1.64 -8.28
CA ASP A 72 -8.58 1.61 -9.66
C ASP A 72 -7.53 0.50 -9.84
N TRP A 73 -6.61 0.39 -8.89
CA TRP A 73 -5.56 -0.63 -8.94
C TRP A 73 -6.10 -2.04 -8.78
N VAL A 74 -7.01 -2.25 -7.83
CA VAL A 74 -7.67 -3.55 -7.61
C VAL A 74 -8.44 -3.99 -8.83
N GLU A 75 -9.21 -3.08 -9.45
CA GLU A 75 -10.01 -3.35 -10.64
C GLU A 75 -9.11 -3.69 -11.85
N GLN A 76 -8.08 -2.89 -12.10
CA GLN A 76 -7.14 -3.12 -13.20
C GLN A 76 -6.27 -4.37 -13.01
N SER A 77 -6.12 -4.87 -11.78
CA SER A 77 -5.34 -6.09 -11.53
C SER A 77 -5.90 -7.33 -12.22
N GLY A 78 -7.20 -7.35 -12.51
CA GLY A 78 -7.91 -8.49 -13.11
C GLY A 78 -7.95 -9.74 -12.22
N LEU A 79 -7.53 -9.64 -10.95
CA LEU A 79 -7.43 -10.78 -10.04
C LEU A 79 -8.77 -11.16 -9.39
N PHE A 80 -9.74 -10.24 -9.36
CA PHE A 80 -10.96 -10.38 -8.60
C PHE A 80 -12.19 -10.40 -9.50
N ALA A 81 -12.98 -11.47 -9.42
CA ALA A 81 -14.24 -11.57 -10.16
C ALA A 81 -15.33 -10.64 -9.59
N LYS A 82 -15.26 -10.34 -8.28
CA LYS A 82 -16.17 -9.40 -7.60
C LYS A 82 -15.43 -8.63 -6.51
N VAL A 83 -15.72 -7.32 -6.41
CA VAL A 83 -15.13 -6.45 -5.39
C VAL A 83 -16.23 -5.69 -4.65
N TYR A 84 -16.34 -5.91 -3.34
CA TYR A 84 -17.23 -5.15 -2.46
C TYR A 84 -16.50 -3.91 -1.96
N ARG A 85 -16.68 -2.79 -2.64
CA ARG A 85 -16.07 -1.47 -2.33
C ARG A 85 -17.07 -0.45 -1.80
N LYS A 86 -18.36 -0.75 -1.88
CA LYS A 86 -19.43 0.15 -1.41
C LYS A 86 -19.68 -0.06 0.09
N THR A 87 -18.64 0.18 0.93
CA THR A 87 -18.69 -0.03 2.38
C THR A 87 -18.58 1.26 3.19
N TYR A 88 -18.48 2.41 2.50
CA TYR A 88 -18.18 3.71 3.09
C TYR A 88 -19.38 4.41 3.77
N SER A 89 -20.61 3.99 3.48
CA SER A 89 -21.80 4.48 4.19
C SER A 89 -22.54 3.32 4.89
N PRO A 90 -23.31 3.59 5.97
CA PRO A 90 -24.06 2.55 6.67
C PRO A 90 -25.04 1.81 5.74
N ALA A 91 -25.75 2.53 4.86
CA ALA A 91 -26.73 1.94 3.95
C ALA A 91 -26.06 1.04 2.91
N LEU A 92 -25.02 1.52 2.23
CA LEU A 92 -24.27 0.76 1.22
C LEU A 92 -23.56 -0.46 1.82
N TYR A 93 -23.09 -0.33 3.07
CA TYR A 93 -22.53 -1.47 3.78
C TYR A 93 -23.57 -2.59 3.99
N GLN A 94 -24.79 -2.24 4.39
CA GLN A 94 -25.87 -3.23 4.59
C GLN A 94 -26.29 -3.86 3.24
N GLU A 95 -26.30 -3.08 2.17
CA GLU A 95 -26.53 -3.58 0.81
C GLU A 95 -25.47 -4.58 0.39
N SER A 96 -24.18 -4.20 0.49
CA SER A 96 -23.06 -5.09 0.20
C SER A 96 -23.08 -6.36 1.06
N LEU A 97 -23.46 -6.24 2.34
CA LEU A 97 -23.59 -7.38 3.24
C LEU A 97 -24.69 -8.36 2.79
N ARG A 98 -25.85 -7.84 2.36
CA ARG A 98 -26.94 -8.66 1.81
C ARG A 98 -26.48 -9.38 0.53
N GLU A 99 -25.87 -8.66 -0.41
CA GLU A 99 -25.33 -9.26 -1.64
C GLU A 99 -24.29 -10.36 -1.34
N ALA A 100 -23.41 -10.13 -0.37
CA ALA A 100 -22.38 -11.10 -0.01
C ALA A 100 -22.99 -12.37 0.62
N ARG A 101 -24.07 -12.26 1.40
CA ARG A 101 -24.79 -13.41 1.95
C ARG A 101 -25.47 -14.27 0.86
N GLU A 102 -26.03 -13.61 -0.15
CA GLU A 102 -26.69 -14.27 -1.29
C GLU A 102 -25.71 -15.10 -2.14
N GLU A 103 -24.42 -14.78 -2.08
CA GLU A 103 -23.38 -15.56 -2.75
C GLU A 103 -23.12 -16.94 -2.13
N HIS A 104 -23.51 -17.17 -0.90
CA HIS A 104 -23.31 -18.45 -0.20
C HIS A 104 -21.86 -18.97 -0.23
N TYR A 105 -20.90 -18.12 0.14
CA TYR A 105 -19.48 -18.48 0.09
C TYR A 105 -19.18 -19.75 0.88
N PRO A 106 -18.53 -20.77 0.26
CA PRO A 106 -18.06 -21.95 0.98
C PRO A 106 -16.85 -21.63 1.85
N ILE A 107 -16.07 -20.61 1.50
CA ILE A 107 -14.86 -20.20 2.20
C ILE A 107 -14.79 -18.68 2.30
N VAL A 108 -14.59 -18.17 3.52
CA VAL A 108 -14.34 -16.75 3.78
C VAL A 108 -13.06 -16.59 4.59
N VAL A 109 -12.14 -15.79 4.10
CA VAL A 109 -10.85 -15.55 4.75
C VAL A 109 -10.70 -14.07 5.09
N SER A 110 -10.56 -13.75 6.37
CA SER A 110 -10.26 -12.40 6.83
C SER A 110 -8.76 -12.22 7.03
N LEU A 111 -8.16 -11.35 6.21
CA LEU A 111 -6.76 -10.94 6.29
C LEU A 111 -6.57 -9.67 7.14
N ALA A 112 -7.63 -9.22 7.83
CA ALA A 112 -7.61 -7.97 8.57
C ALA A 112 -6.93 -8.11 9.94
N HIS A 113 -5.86 -7.34 10.17
CA HIS A 113 -5.16 -7.27 11.48
C HIS A 113 -5.75 -6.22 12.42
N VAL A 114 -6.28 -5.15 11.85
CA VAL A 114 -6.89 -4.08 12.63
C VAL A 114 -8.31 -4.48 12.97
N ARG A 115 -8.63 -4.57 14.26
CA ARG A 115 -9.97 -4.98 14.78
C ARG A 115 -10.43 -6.37 14.28
N PRO A 116 -9.61 -7.42 14.38
CA PRO A 116 -9.91 -8.74 13.82
C PRO A 116 -11.23 -9.34 14.36
N GLN A 117 -11.67 -8.97 15.57
CA GLN A 117 -12.96 -9.41 16.13
C GLN A 117 -14.15 -8.91 15.29
N GLN A 118 -14.12 -7.70 14.75
CA GLN A 118 -15.19 -7.17 13.89
C GLN A 118 -15.25 -7.92 12.56
N TYR A 119 -14.10 -8.30 12.04
CA TYR A 119 -14.03 -9.06 10.79
C TYR A 119 -14.33 -10.54 10.96
N ALA A 120 -14.10 -11.11 12.15
CA ALA A 120 -14.60 -12.43 12.50
C ALA A 120 -16.15 -12.46 12.52
N ASP A 121 -16.76 -11.41 13.10
CA ASP A 121 -18.22 -11.24 13.10
C ASP A 121 -18.74 -11.08 11.65
N LEU A 122 -18.14 -10.20 10.85
CA LEU A 122 -18.52 -9.97 9.46
C LEU A 122 -18.40 -11.25 8.62
N ALA A 123 -17.28 -11.96 8.71
CA ALA A 123 -17.02 -13.16 7.93
C ALA A 123 -18.07 -14.26 8.23
N ARG A 124 -18.39 -14.48 9.50
CA ARG A 124 -19.40 -15.44 9.91
C ARG A 124 -20.82 -15.00 9.53
N ASP A 125 -21.08 -13.70 9.55
CA ASP A 125 -22.36 -13.14 9.14
C ASP A 125 -22.60 -13.30 7.62
N ILE A 126 -21.53 -13.15 6.80
CA ILE A 126 -21.58 -13.41 5.36
C ILE A 126 -21.74 -14.92 5.08
N SER A 127 -21.02 -15.77 5.79
CA SER A 127 -21.05 -17.22 5.56
C SER A 127 -21.34 -17.99 6.87
N PRO A 128 -22.61 -18.14 7.21
CA PRO A 128 -23.01 -18.82 8.46
C PRO A 128 -22.60 -20.28 8.53
N LYS A 129 -22.49 -20.96 7.40
CA LYS A 129 -22.24 -22.42 7.30
C LYS A 129 -20.89 -22.77 6.65
N GLY A 130 -20.22 -21.82 5.99
CA GLY A 130 -18.93 -22.05 5.34
C GLY A 130 -17.77 -22.01 6.30
N LEU A 131 -16.60 -22.37 5.78
CA LEU A 131 -15.33 -22.28 6.49
C LEU A 131 -14.92 -20.81 6.63
N VAL A 132 -14.75 -20.35 7.86
CA VAL A 132 -14.31 -18.99 8.17
C VAL A 132 -12.92 -19.02 8.80
N ILE A 133 -11.97 -18.39 8.16
CA ILE A 133 -10.59 -18.25 8.63
C ILE A 133 -10.30 -16.77 8.88
N GLY A 134 -9.58 -16.46 9.94
CA GLY A 134 -9.24 -15.08 10.26
C GLY A 134 -8.07 -14.95 11.21
N THR A 135 -7.62 -13.72 11.41
CA THR A 135 -6.60 -13.36 12.40
C THR A 135 -7.23 -13.18 13.78
N ARG A 136 -6.44 -13.34 14.84
CA ARG A 136 -6.86 -13.02 16.21
C ARG A 136 -5.74 -12.30 16.95
N LYS A 137 -6.12 -11.44 17.90
CA LYS A 137 -5.18 -10.87 18.86
C LYS A 137 -5.02 -11.80 20.06
N PRO A 138 -3.86 -11.71 20.76
CA PRO A 138 -3.69 -12.37 22.05
C PRO A 138 -4.81 -12.03 23.02
N PHE A 139 -5.11 -12.94 23.93
CA PHE A 139 -6.11 -12.72 24.97
C PHE A 139 -5.79 -11.49 25.81
N SER A 140 -6.80 -10.66 26.05
CA SER A 140 -6.71 -9.51 26.93
C SER A 140 -7.80 -9.60 28.00
N PRO A 141 -7.44 -9.67 29.29
CA PRO A 141 -8.43 -9.71 30.38
C PRO A 141 -9.30 -8.46 30.46
N LEU A 142 -8.81 -7.33 29.91
CA LEU A 142 -9.57 -6.08 29.84
C LEU A 142 -10.65 -6.07 28.76
N ARG A 143 -10.64 -7.06 27.84
CA ARG A 143 -11.59 -7.17 26.71
C ARG A 143 -11.99 -8.60 26.44
N PRO A 144 -12.59 -9.30 27.42
CA PRO A 144 -12.93 -10.73 27.29
C PRO A 144 -13.95 -10.99 26.16
N TRP A 145 -14.81 -9.99 25.85
CA TRP A 145 -15.79 -10.09 24.76
C TRP A 145 -15.18 -10.23 23.36
N HIS A 146 -13.94 -9.77 23.13
CA HIS A 146 -13.26 -10.02 21.87
C HIS A 146 -13.06 -11.51 21.64
N TYR A 147 -12.89 -12.28 22.69
CA TYR A 147 -12.69 -13.71 22.59
C TYR A 147 -13.95 -14.45 22.11
N LEU A 148 -15.13 -13.94 22.43
CA LEU A 148 -16.40 -14.49 21.94
C LEU A 148 -16.52 -14.35 20.42
N ALA A 149 -16.06 -13.23 19.86
CA ALA A 149 -16.03 -13.05 18.40
C ALA A 149 -15.10 -14.06 17.71
N TYR A 150 -13.95 -14.37 18.32
CA TYR A 150 -12.99 -15.34 17.75
C TYR A 150 -13.48 -16.79 17.77
N ARG A 151 -14.53 -17.12 18.54
CA ARG A 151 -15.21 -18.43 18.46
C ARG A 151 -15.99 -18.63 17.15
N LYS A 152 -16.17 -17.55 16.37
CA LYS A 152 -16.86 -17.55 15.08
C LYS A 152 -15.96 -17.93 13.91
N ILE A 153 -14.63 -18.00 14.12
CA ILE A 153 -13.67 -18.46 13.12
C ILE A 153 -13.32 -19.93 13.36
N ASP A 154 -13.22 -20.70 12.29
CA ASP A 154 -12.90 -22.13 12.32
C ASP A 154 -11.38 -22.35 12.26
N GLY A 155 -10.66 -21.46 11.55
CA GLY A 155 -9.20 -21.47 11.42
C GLY A 155 -8.56 -20.13 11.77
N VAL A 156 -7.34 -20.16 12.33
CA VAL A 156 -6.63 -18.96 12.75
C VAL A 156 -5.38 -18.78 11.91
N LEU A 157 -5.33 -17.67 11.16
CA LEU A 157 -4.10 -17.19 10.56
C LEU A 157 -3.19 -16.62 11.64
N VAL A 158 -2.00 -17.18 11.75
CA VAL A 158 -0.97 -16.71 12.66
C VAL A 158 -0.14 -15.65 11.92
N SER A 159 -0.12 -14.44 12.47
CA SER A 159 0.90 -13.47 12.07
C SER A 159 2.12 -13.68 12.92
N TYR A 160 3.30 -13.41 12.37
CA TYR A 160 4.51 -13.30 13.17
C TYR A 160 4.30 -12.18 14.20
N ALA A 161 3.76 -12.54 15.37
CA ALA A 161 3.55 -11.63 16.48
C ALA A 161 4.64 -11.92 17.51
N GLY A 162 5.44 -10.93 17.87
CA GLY A 162 6.46 -11.05 18.89
C GLY A 162 7.76 -10.34 18.50
N GLU A 163 8.83 -10.70 19.16
CA GLU A 163 10.17 -10.12 18.94
C GLU A 163 10.66 -10.35 17.50
N ASP A 164 10.24 -11.44 16.86
CA ASP A 164 10.60 -11.81 15.49
C ASP A 164 9.84 -11.03 14.41
N ALA A 165 8.78 -10.29 14.74
CA ALA A 165 7.97 -9.55 13.76
C ALA A 165 8.78 -8.50 12.97
N GLY A 166 9.85 -7.97 13.56
CA GLY A 166 10.73 -6.99 12.92
C GLY A 166 11.82 -7.59 12.02
N GLU A 167 12.03 -8.91 12.05
CA GLU A 167 13.04 -9.59 11.22
C GLU A 167 12.49 -10.00 9.85
N HIS A 168 11.15 -10.07 9.71
CA HIS A 168 10.49 -10.49 8.49
C HIS A 168 9.90 -9.31 7.72
N HIS A 169 10.26 -9.19 6.46
CA HIS A 169 9.62 -8.24 5.56
C HIS A 169 8.13 -8.58 5.39
N ILE A 170 7.26 -7.56 5.25
CA ILE A 170 5.81 -7.74 5.15
C ILE A 170 5.39 -8.68 4.01
N SER A 171 6.14 -8.72 2.90
CA SER A 171 5.91 -9.66 1.80
C SER A 171 6.07 -11.12 2.22
N SER A 172 6.97 -11.40 3.16
CA SER A 172 7.17 -12.75 3.72
C SER A 172 6.00 -13.15 4.63
N VAL A 173 5.47 -12.19 5.41
CA VAL A 173 4.28 -12.40 6.23
C VAL A 173 3.08 -12.75 5.35
N TYR A 174 2.88 -12.01 4.26
CA TYR A 174 1.76 -12.27 3.34
C TYR A 174 1.94 -13.59 2.58
N ALA A 175 3.16 -13.92 2.14
CA ALA A 175 3.45 -15.21 1.53
C ALA A 175 3.16 -16.37 2.49
N ASP A 176 3.54 -16.24 3.75
CA ASP A 176 3.27 -17.24 4.79
C ASP A 176 1.75 -17.42 5.04
N TRP A 177 0.95 -16.37 4.94
CA TRP A 177 -0.50 -16.51 5.04
C TRP A 177 -1.09 -17.41 3.94
N PHE A 178 -0.65 -17.24 2.70
CA PHE A 178 -1.09 -18.12 1.61
C PHE A 178 -0.58 -19.54 1.79
N HIS A 179 0.63 -19.72 2.35
CA HIS A 179 1.12 -21.04 2.75
C HIS A 179 0.25 -21.67 3.85
N GLN A 180 -0.08 -20.93 4.91
CA GLN A 180 -0.98 -21.41 5.96
C GLN A 180 -2.38 -21.77 5.43
N LEU A 181 -2.90 -20.97 4.49
CA LEU A 181 -4.22 -21.19 3.90
C LEU A 181 -4.28 -22.47 3.06
N THR A 182 -3.32 -22.70 2.18
CA THR A 182 -3.43 -23.68 1.11
C THR A 182 -2.19 -24.57 0.92
N GLY A 183 -1.10 -24.32 1.66
CA GLY A 183 0.20 -24.95 1.41
C GLY A 183 0.98 -24.34 0.24
N LEU A 184 0.51 -23.23 -0.32
CA LEU A 184 1.14 -22.59 -1.48
C LEU A 184 2.42 -21.87 -1.09
N ASP A 185 3.54 -22.31 -1.63
CA ASP A 185 4.83 -21.63 -1.47
C ASP A 185 4.97 -20.53 -2.53
N ILE A 186 5.29 -19.31 -2.06
CA ILE A 186 5.57 -18.17 -2.93
C ILE A 186 7.07 -17.87 -2.81
N PRO A 187 7.87 -18.17 -3.84
CA PRO A 187 9.31 -17.90 -3.85
C PRO A 187 9.61 -16.40 -3.65
N VAL A 188 10.78 -16.07 -3.10
CA VAL A 188 11.17 -14.68 -2.86
C VAL A 188 11.11 -13.84 -4.15
N ALA A 189 11.53 -14.41 -5.27
CA ALA A 189 11.47 -13.74 -6.59
C ALA A 189 10.03 -13.33 -6.98
N ASP A 190 9.03 -14.12 -6.59
CA ASP A 190 7.61 -13.86 -6.91
C ASP A 190 6.94 -12.90 -5.91
N ARG A 191 7.66 -12.49 -4.85
CA ARG A 191 7.20 -11.50 -3.84
C ARG A 191 7.57 -10.07 -4.21
N TYR A 192 8.28 -9.87 -5.33
CA TYR A 192 8.64 -8.54 -5.80
C TYR A 192 7.39 -7.72 -6.09
N PRO A 193 7.29 -6.46 -5.60
CA PRO A 193 6.14 -5.62 -5.89
C PRO A 193 6.07 -5.28 -7.38
N PHE A 194 4.88 -5.14 -7.91
CA PHE A 194 4.66 -4.77 -9.30
C PHE A 194 3.42 -3.89 -9.45
N VAL A 195 3.36 -3.16 -10.55
CA VAL A 195 2.16 -2.44 -10.98
C VAL A 195 2.09 -2.47 -12.51
N HIS A 196 0.96 -2.89 -13.05
CA HIS A 196 0.71 -2.81 -14.49
C HIS A 196 0.16 -1.43 -14.81
N ILE A 197 1.00 -0.58 -15.37
CA ILE A 197 0.65 0.80 -15.71
C ILE A 197 0.05 0.79 -17.13
N PRO A 198 -1.19 1.30 -17.32
CA PRO A 198 -1.74 1.46 -18.67
C PRO A 198 -0.87 2.36 -19.54
N GLU A 199 -0.73 2.03 -20.82
CA GLU A 199 0.06 2.83 -21.78
C GLU A 199 -0.41 4.29 -21.86
N SER A 200 -1.71 4.51 -21.79
CA SER A 200 -2.30 5.85 -21.75
C SER A 200 -1.83 6.69 -20.55
N ALA A 201 -1.63 6.04 -19.38
CA ALA A 201 -1.13 6.74 -18.19
C ALA A 201 0.36 7.10 -18.34
N LEU A 202 1.16 6.21 -18.95
CA LEU A 202 2.56 6.50 -19.27
C LEU A 202 2.68 7.67 -20.25
N GLN A 203 1.87 7.67 -21.30
CA GLN A 203 1.83 8.77 -22.27
C GLN A 203 1.43 10.08 -21.61
N GLN A 204 0.37 10.11 -20.78
CA GLN A 204 -0.04 11.30 -20.03
C GLN A 204 1.07 11.85 -19.13
N ALA A 205 1.81 10.97 -18.45
CA ALA A 205 2.95 11.39 -17.63
C ALA A 205 4.05 12.06 -18.47
N GLN A 206 4.37 11.52 -19.65
CA GLN A 206 5.33 12.09 -20.58
C GLN A 206 4.88 13.45 -21.14
N GLU A 207 3.60 13.57 -21.53
CA GLU A 207 3.01 14.82 -22.00
C GLU A 207 3.03 15.90 -20.90
N GLN A 208 2.74 15.50 -19.66
CA GLN A 208 2.79 16.40 -18.51
C GLN A 208 4.23 16.90 -18.24
N LEU A 209 5.22 16.01 -18.28
CA LEU A 209 6.62 16.40 -18.15
C LEU A 209 7.08 17.34 -19.28
N ALA A 210 6.69 17.05 -20.51
CA ALA A 210 6.98 17.92 -21.66
C ALA A 210 6.35 19.30 -21.51
N ALA A 211 5.09 19.38 -21.02
CA ALA A 211 4.42 20.65 -20.75
C ALA A 211 5.12 21.49 -19.67
N TRP A 212 5.80 20.86 -18.72
CA TRP A 212 6.66 21.54 -17.74
C TRP A 212 8.06 21.86 -18.27
N GLY A 213 8.38 21.47 -19.51
CA GLY A 213 9.69 21.62 -20.10
C GLY A 213 10.72 20.62 -19.55
N PHE A 214 10.27 19.53 -18.94
CA PHE A 214 11.15 18.47 -18.41
C PHE A 214 11.31 17.39 -19.46
N THR A 215 12.48 17.32 -20.06
CA THR A 215 12.80 16.27 -21.05
C THR A 215 14.00 15.45 -20.59
N PRO A 216 14.09 14.16 -20.95
CA PRO A 216 15.20 13.27 -20.56
C PRO A 216 16.58 13.82 -20.96
N ARG A 217 16.64 14.69 -21.98
CA ARG A 217 17.90 15.30 -22.45
C ARG A 217 18.40 16.44 -21.57
N GLN A 218 17.59 16.96 -20.66
CA GLN A 218 17.94 18.14 -19.85
C GLN A 218 18.65 17.78 -18.56
N GLY A 219 18.45 16.56 -18.05
CA GLY A 219 19.02 16.08 -16.80
C GLY A 219 18.12 15.05 -16.12
N PRO A 220 18.59 14.46 -15.02
CA PRO A 220 17.81 13.46 -14.29
C PRO A 220 16.54 14.06 -13.67
N LEU A 221 15.49 13.23 -13.58
CA LEU A 221 14.22 13.56 -12.93
C LEU A 221 14.18 12.95 -11.53
N VAL A 222 14.01 13.79 -10.52
CA VAL A 222 13.96 13.38 -9.11
C VAL A 222 12.58 13.67 -8.52
N LEU A 223 11.92 12.65 -7.99
CA LEU A 223 10.69 12.86 -7.24
C LEU A 223 10.95 12.86 -5.73
N LEU A 224 10.46 13.90 -5.06
CA LEU A 224 10.56 14.12 -3.63
C LEU A 224 9.16 13.95 -3.01
N ASN A 225 9.01 13.03 -2.08
CA ASN A 225 7.76 12.82 -1.34
C ASN A 225 7.94 13.12 0.15
N PRO A 226 7.70 14.35 0.60
CA PRO A 226 7.88 14.74 2.00
C PRO A 226 6.67 14.44 2.88
N PHE A 227 5.49 14.24 2.30
CA PHE A 227 4.24 14.14 3.02
C PHE A 227 3.86 12.71 3.34
N ALA A 228 3.32 12.52 4.55
CA ALA A 228 2.70 11.29 5.00
C ALA A 228 1.41 11.59 5.74
N LYS A 229 0.53 10.59 5.89
CA LYS A 229 -0.72 10.69 6.64
C LYS A 229 -0.53 11.12 8.12
N SER A 230 0.66 10.96 8.65
CA SER A 230 1.04 11.35 10.02
C SER A 230 2.26 12.27 9.99
N HIS A 231 2.19 13.40 10.70
CA HIS A 231 3.32 14.33 10.87
C HIS A 231 4.60 13.65 11.41
N LYS A 232 4.46 12.56 12.17
CA LYS A 232 5.60 11.78 12.68
C LYS A 232 6.42 11.13 11.56
N ARG A 233 5.80 10.91 10.40
CA ARG A 233 6.40 10.32 9.20
C ARG A 233 6.71 11.33 8.11
N SER A 234 6.27 12.58 8.24
CA SER A 234 6.53 13.64 7.26
C SER A 234 7.89 14.29 7.49
N TRP A 235 8.49 14.78 6.39
CA TRP A 235 9.72 15.56 6.42
C TRP A 235 9.38 17.03 6.13
N PRO A 236 10.01 18.01 6.83
CA PRO A 236 9.68 19.43 6.68
C PRO A 236 9.87 19.93 5.25
N LEU A 237 8.93 20.72 4.75
CA LEU A 237 8.97 21.24 3.38
C LEU A 237 10.16 22.21 3.17
N GLU A 238 10.55 22.94 4.21
CA GLU A 238 11.72 23.81 4.23
C GLU A 238 13.01 23.03 3.95
N ARG A 239 13.09 21.78 4.42
CA ARG A 239 14.23 20.90 4.13
C ARG A 239 14.23 20.39 2.70
N ILE A 240 13.06 20.29 2.06
CA ILE A 240 12.98 19.96 0.63
C ILE A 240 13.60 21.09 -0.18
N ALA A 241 13.29 22.36 0.15
CA ALA A 241 13.89 23.51 -0.54
C ALA A 241 15.42 23.52 -0.41
N GLU A 242 15.93 23.31 0.80
CA GLU A 242 17.37 23.25 1.05
C GLU A 242 18.02 22.04 0.36
N LEU A 243 17.37 20.86 0.37
CA LEU A 243 17.86 19.67 -0.30
C LEU A 243 18.01 19.92 -1.80
N ILE A 244 16.98 20.46 -2.46
CA ILE A 244 17.01 20.78 -3.89
C ILE A 244 18.14 21.75 -4.20
N ALA A 245 18.24 22.87 -3.45
CA ALA A 245 19.29 23.87 -3.65
C ALA A 245 20.69 23.25 -3.53
N ARG A 246 20.91 22.39 -2.56
CA ARG A 246 22.19 21.70 -2.36
C ARG A 246 22.45 20.62 -3.42
N MET A 247 21.45 19.86 -3.83
CA MET A 247 21.57 18.91 -4.94
C MET A 247 22.01 19.59 -6.23
N GLN A 248 21.45 20.76 -6.54
CA GLN A 248 21.82 21.56 -7.74
C GLN A 248 23.26 22.05 -7.73
N THR A 249 23.95 22.07 -6.58
CA THR A 249 25.40 22.33 -6.52
C THR A 249 26.27 21.10 -6.76
N MET A 250 25.69 19.91 -6.78
CA MET A 250 26.41 18.64 -7.01
C MET A 250 26.49 18.38 -8.53
N PRO A 251 27.66 18.00 -9.11
CA PRO A 251 27.78 17.78 -10.55
C PRO A 251 26.73 16.82 -11.14
N LYS A 252 26.43 15.73 -10.45
CA LYS A 252 25.46 14.72 -10.87
C LYS A 252 24.04 15.29 -10.99
N TRP A 253 23.66 16.23 -10.14
CA TRP A 253 22.32 16.76 -9.99
C TRP A 253 22.16 18.22 -10.45
N ALA A 254 23.23 18.85 -10.96
CA ALA A 254 23.22 20.25 -11.34
C ALA A 254 22.11 20.62 -12.35
N ASN A 255 21.80 19.70 -13.24
CA ASN A 255 20.75 19.87 -14.26
C ASN A 255 19.46 19.08 -13.93
N ALA A 256 19.31 18.56 -12.72
CA ALA A 256 18.14 17.77 -12.36
C ALA A 256 16.84 18.60 -12.39
N CYS A 257 15.77 17.93 -12.80
CA CYS A 257 14.40 18.39 -12.65
C CYS A 257 13.80 17.74 -11.38
N PHE A 258 12.99 18.50 -10.64
CA PHE A 258 12.44 18.04 -9.38
C PHE A 258 10.91 18.06 -9.39
N LEU A 259 10.31 16.96 -8.97
CA LEU A 259 8.88 16.87 -8.69
C LEU A 259 8.67 16.73 -7.20
N ILE A 260 7.83 17.57 -6.62
CA ILE A 260 7.43 17.45 -5.21
C ILE A 260 6.03 16.87 -5.18
N ASN A 261 5.94 15.57 -4.78
CA ASN A 261 4.64 14.91 -4.66
C ASN A 261 3.84 15.48 -3.49
N ALA A 262 2.60 15.86 -3.75
CA ALA A 262 1.71 16.50 -2.80
C ALA A 262 0.28 16.01 -2.97
N MET A 263 -0.48 15.95 -1.90
CA MET A 263 -1.94 15.82 -1.99
C MET A 263 -2.53 17.12 -2.52
N PRO A 264 -3.72 17.11 -3.17
CA PRO A 264 -4.31 18.30 -3.77
C PRO A 264 -4.33 19.53 -2.83
N GLN A 265 -4.64 19.32 -1.54
CA GLN A 265 -4.67 20.39 -0.54
C GLN A 265 -3.30 20.95 -0.17
N GLU A 266 -2.21 20.24 -0.47
CA GLU A 266 -0.83 20.68 -0.18
C GLU A 266 -0.16 21.37 -1.39
N VAL A 267 -0.73 21.26 -2.59
CA VAL A 267 -0.14 21.78 -3.84
C VAL A 267 0.13 23.29 -3.75
N ALA A 268 -0.83 24.07 -3.26
CA ALA A 268 -0.66 25.52 -3.11
C ALA A 268 0.52 25.88 -2.19
N LYS A 269 0.69 25.13 -1.10
CA LYS A 269 1.80 25.32 -0.16
C LYS A 269 3.15 24.98 -0.80
N VAL A 270 3.20 23.90 -1.58
CA VAL A 270 4.41 23.50 -2.32
C VAL A 270 4.77 24.58 -3.33
N ASN A 271 3.82 25.07 -4.13
CA ASN A 271 4.06 26.11 -5.13
C ASN A 271 4.55 27.41 -4.47
N ALA A 272 3.97 27.82 -3.35
CA ALA A 272 4.42 28.98 -2.60
C ALA A 272 5.88 28.83 -2.13
N MET A 273 6.26 27.65 -1.63
CA MET A 273 7.63 27.35 -1.22
C MET A 273 8.59 27.39 -2.40
N VAL A 274 8.24 26.77 -3.55
CA VAL A 274 9.06 26.78 -4.77
C VAL A 274 9.32 28.20 -5.24
N GLN A 275 8.31 29.07 -5.24
CA GLN A 275 8.43 30.47 -5.61
C GLN A 275 9.29 31.28 -4.61
N ALA A 276 9.04 31.10 -3.31
CA ALA A 276 9.76 31.82 -2.26
C ALA A 276 11.27 31.54 -2.28
N HIS A 277 11.64 30.28 -2.55
CA HIS A 277 13.05 29.85 -2.63
C HIS A 277 13.62 29.93 -4.05
N LYS A 278 12.84 30.39 -5.05
CA LYS A 278 13.24 30.51 -6.46
C LYS A 278 13.89 29.24 -6.99
N LEU A 279 13.27 28.07 -6.72
CA LEU A 279 13.84 26.78 -7.11
C LEU A 279 13.62 26.54 -8.61
N PRO A 280 14.67 26.54 -9.43
CA PRO A 280 14.53 26.29 -10.86
C PRO A 280 14.19 24.83 -11.11
N ARG A 281 13.52 24.55 -12.23
CA ARG A 281 13.19 23.18 -12.68
C ARG A 281 12.48 22.34 -11.60
N THR A 282 11.62 22.98 -10.81
CA THR A 282 10.90 22.33 -9.72
C THR A 282 9.40 22.54 -9.87
N GLN A 283 8.62 21.46 -9.82
CA GLN A 283 7.17 21.49 -9.95
C GLN A 283 6.48 20.68 -8.82
N ALA A 284 5.32 21.14 -8.38
CA ALA A 284 4.44 20.33 -7.57
C ALA A 284 3.72 19.31 -8.46
N PHE A 285 3.69 18.06 -8.03
CA PHE A 285 2.92 16.98 -8.67
C PHE A 285 1.85 16.46 -7.73
N SER A 286 0.64 16.24 -8.26
CA SER A 286 -0.46 15.60 -7.55
C SER A 286 -1.23 14.69 -8.50
N ALA A 287 -1.35 13.42 -8.16
CA ALA A 287 -2.21 12.48 -8.87
C ALA A 287 -3.65 12.72 -8.41
N VAL A 288 -4.51 13.26 -9.27
CA VAL A 288 -5.87 13.68 -8.92
C VAL A 288 -6.97 12.90 -9.66
N ASP A 289 -6.71 12.38 -10.86
CA ASP A 289 -7.74 11.75 -11.69
C ASP A 289 -7.91 10.26 -11.38
N ASN A 290 -6.80 9.52 -11.25
CA ASN A 290 -6.81 8.08 -10.96
C ASN A 290 -5.49 7.64 -10.32
N PHE A 291 -5.48 6.40 -9.83
CA PHE A 291 -4.29 5.81 -9.22
C PHE A 291 -3.06 5.81 -10.13
N PHE A 292 -3.24 5.53 -11.43
CA PHE A 292 -2.13 5.24 -12.35
C PHE A 292 -1.30 6.45 -12.72
N GLN A 293 -1.80 7.67 -12.50
CA GLN A 293 -0.99 8.88 -12.66
C GLN A 293 0.27 8.85 -11.79
N LEU A 294 0.17 8.35 -10.54
CA LEU A 294 1.31 8.29 -9.64
C LEU A 294 2.38 7.29 -10.11
N PRO A 295 2.11 5.97 -10.27
CA PRO A 295 3.13 5.04 -10.74
C PRO A 295 3.64 5.36 -12.15
N ALA A 296 2.82 5.93 -13.05
CA ALA A 296 3.28 6.38 -14.35
C ALA A 296 4.31 7.51 -14.25
N MET A 297 4.10 8.47 -13.36
CA MET A 297 5.07 9.54 -13.09
C MET A 297 6.32 9.01 -12.40
N LEU A 298 6.17 8.10 -11.41
CA LEU A 298 7.30 7.44 -10.75
C LEU A 298 8.20 6.69 -11.75
N ALA A 299 7.60 6.02 -12.74
CA ALA A 299 8.32 5.28 -13.77
C ALA A 299 9.17 6.18 -14.72
N GLN A 300 8.91 7.48 -14.75
CA GLN A 300 9.72 8.45 -15.51
C GLN A 300 10.91 8.99 -14.71
N CYS A 301 11.00 8.69 -13.41
CA CYS A 301 12.02 9.25 -12.53
C CYS A 301 13.31 8.42 -12.55
N ASP A 302 14.44 9.10 -12.36
CA ASP A 302 15.77 8.48 -12.18
C ASP A 302 16.06 8.22 -10.68
N LEU A 303 15.38 8.94 -9.78
CA LEU A 303 15.51 8.79 -8.34
C LEU A 303 14.23 9.22 -7.63
N ILE A 304 13.86 8.47 -6.61
CA ILE A 304 12.77 8.82 -5.71
C ILE A 304 13.31 8.97 -4.29
N ILE A 305 13.02 10.10 -3.62
CA ILE A 305 13.33 10.31 -2.20
C ILE A 305 11.99 10.41 -1.47
N SER A 306 11.67 9.42 -0.66
CA SER A 306 10.35 9.31 -0.03
C SER A 306 10.44 9.06 1.46
N VAL A 307 9.57 9.72 2.20
CA VAL A 307 9.27 9.32 3.57
C VAL A 307 8.49 8.00 3.59
N GLU A 308 8.31 7.41 4.78
CA GLU A 308 7.63 6.14 5.07
C GLU A 308 6.15 6.12 4.59
N THR A 309 5.96 5.88 3.29
CA THR A 309 4.64 5.83 2.60
C THR A 309 4.62 4.75 1.52
N SER A 310 3.44 4.52 0.89
CA SER A 310 3.32 3.61 -0.25
C SER A 310 4.22 3.95 -1.44
N ILE A 311 4.66 5.21 -1.57
CA ILE A 311 5.51 5.65 -2.68
C ILE A 311 6.86 4.93 -2.69
N MET A 312 7.47 4.67 -1.54
CA MET A 312 8.74 3.92 -1.51
C MET A 312 8.57 2.47 -1.99
N HIS A 313 7.38 1.87 -1.81
CA HIS A 313 7.07 0.53 -2.30
C HIS A 313 6.71 0.56 -3.79
N LEU A 314 6.00 1.59 -4.24
CA LEU A 314 5.71 1.80 -5.66
C LEU A 314 6.98 2.10 -6.45
N ALA A 315 7.99 2.78 -5.87
CA ALA A 315 9.29 2.95 -6.49
C ALA A 315 9.93 1.60 -6.86
N ASN A 316 9.90 0.63 -5.94
CA ASN A 316 10.35 -0.72 -6.25
C ASN A 316 9.46 -1.39 -7.32
N ALA A 317 8.14 -1.17 -7.27
CA ALA A 317 7.21 -1.76 -8.25
C ALA A 317 7.40 -1.24 -9.69
N VAL A 318 7.99 -0.06 -9.85
CA VAL A 318 8.37 0.54 -11.14
C VAL A 318 9.88 0.48 -11.42
N HIS A 319 10.63 -0.24 -10.58
CA HIS A 319 12.08 -0.45 -10.71
C HIS A 319 12.93 0.84 -10.70
N VAL A 320 12.50 1.87 -9.98
CA VAL A 320 13.22 3.13 -9.83
C VAL A 320 13.96 3.15 -8.48
N PRO A 321 15.24 3.57 -8.46
CA PRO A 321 16.00 3.73 -7.22
C PRO A 321 15.29 4.63 -6.21
N VAL A 322 15.30 4.19 -4.93
CA VAL A 322 14.63 4.94 -3.86
C VAL A 322 15.52 5.17 -2.66
N VAL A 323 15.53 6.39 -2.14
CA VAL A 323 16.03 6.74 -0.81
C VAL A 323 14.82 6.85 0.12
N ALA A 324 14.69 5.88 1.02
CA ALA A 324 13.58 5.78 1.96
C ALA A 324 13.95 6.38 3.32
N LEU A 325 13.20 7.40 3.74
CA LEU A 325 13.38 8.08 5.03
C LEU A 325 12.41 7.45 6.04
N MET A 326 12.91 6.63 6.96
CA MET A 326 12.10 5.77 7.80
C MET A 326 12.35 5.98 9.30
N ARG A 327 11.33 5.67 10.10
CA ARG A 327 11.48 5.47 11.54
C ARG A 327 11.95 4.04 11.83
N LYS A 328 12.61 3.83 12.96
CA LYS A 328 12.96 2.48 13.44
C LYS A 328 11.77 1.65 13.94
N LYS A 329 10.54 2.14 13.79
CA LYS A 329 9.37 1.53 14.43
C LYS A 329 8.84 0.31 13.71
N ASN A 330 8.87 0.33 12.38
CA ASN A 330 8.24 -0.67 11.53
C ASN A 330 9.24 -1.12 10.44
N PRO A 331 10.32 -1.81 10.80
CA PRO A 331 11.36 -2.24 9.86
C PRO A 331 10.84 -3.23 8.82
N GLU A 332 9.78 -3.99 9.14
CA GLU A 332 9.10 -4.93 8.25
C GLU A 332 8.52 -4.26 6.99
N TRP A 333 8.36 -2.94 7.03
CA TRP A 333 7.88 -2.11 5.90
C TRP A 333 9.02 -1.41 5.15
N ALA A 334 10.25 -1.86 5.28
CA ALA A 334 11.33 -1.34 4.43
C ALA A 334 11.04 -1.62 2.94
N PRO A 335 11.61 -0.86 1.98
CA PRO A 335 11.56 -1.24 0.57
C PRO A 335 12.10 -2.65 0.35
N PHE A 336 11.45 -3.42 -0.52
CA PHE A 336 11.79 -4.83 -0.77
C PHE A 336 13.11 -5.00 -1.54
N ASP A 337 13.31 -4.17 -2.55
CA ASP A 337 14.49 -4.21 -3.41
C ASP A 337 15.70 -3.54 -2.75
N SER A 338 16.46 -4.31 -1.99
CA SER A 338 17.65 -3.79 -1.29
C SER A 338 18.77 -3.33 -2.23
N ALA A 339 18.80 -3.79 -3.50
CA ALA A 339 19.80 -3.38 -4.46
C ALA A 339 19.54 -1.95 -4.99
N ASN A 340 18.26 -1.59 -5.13
CA ASN A 340 17.82 -0.28 -5.62
C ASN A 340 17.24 0.61 -4.52
N SER A 341 17.43 0.27 -3.23
CA SER A 341 16.87 1.04 -2.13
C SER A 341 17.92 1.38 -1.10
N THR A 342 18.06 2.67 -0.81
CA THR A 342 18.87 3.16 0.31
C THR A 342 17.95 3.56 1.45
N ILE A 343 18.10 2.94 2.61
CA ILE A 343 17.25 3.19 3.78
C ILE A 343 17.99 4.08 4.76
N ILE A 344 17.45 5.26 5.04
CA ILE A 344 17.94 6.16 6.08
C ILE A 344 16.95 6.12 7.24
N THR A 345 17.41 5.61 8.38
CA THR A 345 16.57 5.55 9.59
C THR A 345 16.97 6.61 10.60
N VAL A 346 15.99 7.06 11.39
CA VAL A 346 16.24 7.87 12.58
C VAL A 346 17.15 7.13 13.58
N ALA A 347 17.89 7.87 14.40
CA ALA A 347 18.84 7.27 15.34
C ALA A 347 18.14 6.50 16.46
N ARG A 348 17.02 7.02 16.99
CA ARG A 348 16.27 6.42 18.10
C ARG A 348 14.85 6.04 17.70
N ARG A 349 14.30 4.97 18.29
CA ARG A 349 12.93 4.50 18.03
C ARG A 349 11.83 5.53 18.36
N SER A 350 12.11 6.45 19.27
CA SER A 350 11.19 7.55 19.65
C SER A 350 11.19 8.73 18.69
N GLU A 351 12.19 8.83 17.82
CA GLU A 351 12.32 9.95 16.90
C GLU A 351 11.37 9.87 15.71
N TRP A 352 11.09 11.02 15.13
CA TRP A 352 10.27 11.18 13.94
C TRP A 352 11.15 11.35 12.70
N VAL A 353 10.61 11.07 11.51
CA VAL A 353 11.33 11.21 10.23
C VAL A 353 12.00 12.59 10.06
N LYS A 354 11.41 13.65 10.62
CA LYS A 354 12.02 14.98 10.65
C LYS A 354 13.40 15.05 11.33
N ALA A 355 13.81 14.04 12.10
CA ALA A 355 15.15 14.00 12.69
C ALA A 355 16.26 13.64 11.69
N ILE A 356 15.91 13.02 10.55
CA ILE A 356 16.85 12.72 9.47
C ILE A 356 17.36 14.04 8.88
N SER A 357 18.67 14.23 8.83
CA SER A 357 19.30 15.44 8.31
C SER A 357 19.43 15.43 6.78
N ILE A 358 19.54 16.61 6.18
CA ILE A 358 19.82 16.75 4.75
C ILE A 358 21.15 16.12 4.38
N ASP A 359 22.19 16.25 5.23
CA ASP A 359 23.50 15.66 5.00
C ASP A 359 23.46 14.14 4.87
N GLN A 360 22.61 13.47 5.67
CA GLN A 360 22.39 12.03 5.54
C GLN A 360 21.80 11.68 4.17
N VAL A 361 20.86 12.48 3.68
CA VAL A 361 20.24 12.27 2.37
C VAL A 361 21.24 12.54 1.25
N LEU A 362 21.98 13.65 1.31
CA LEU A 362 23.01 14.00 0.30
C LEU A 362 24.09 12.93 0.23
N LYS A 363 24.54 12.40 1.37
CA LYS A 363 25.51 11.30 1.40
C LYS A 363 25.00 10.03 0.69
N ALA A 364 23.69 9.78 0.77
CA ALA A 364 23.10 8.60 0.16
C ALA A 364 22.94 8.68 -1.37
N ILE A 365 23.00 9.91 -1.94
CA ILE A 365 22.80 10.17 -3.37
C ILE A 365 24.04 10.70 -4.09
N ALA A 366 25.16 10.80 -3.39
CA ALA A 366 26.44 11.31 -3.90
C ALA A 366 27.00 10.48 -5.07
#